data_0732fe4a6cce7e9e282c85d96832412e
#
_entry.id   0732fe4a6cce7e9e282c85d96832412e
#
_cell.length_a   1.000
_cell.length_b   1.000
_cell.length_c   1.000
_cell.angle_alpha   90.00
_cell.angle_beta   90.00
_cell.angle_gamma   90.00
#
_symmetry.space_group_name_H-M   'P 1'
#
loop_
_entity.id
_entity.type
_entity.pdbx_description
1 polymer ?
#
loop_
_entity_poly.entity_id
_entity_poly.type
_entity_poly.pdbx_seq_one_letter_code
_entity_poly.pdbx_strand_id
1 'polypeptide(L)'
;PKRKNPNPNAIDIEIEGLKFQWNQTDKDWINNPKDINNPLKEIGCIHTVQGYDLNYTGIIFGKEINFNPSTRKIEINSSSYFDKYGRIGTNEEDLKKYIINIYKTMMYRGIKGTFIYAYNKDLRKYLQNYIESFKKEIPFRILSPEDAKPYVNSIPLIDISAAAGNFSDLQQHSELTWIEPPFNISVKKGYFICKVIGESMNKKIPNGSYCLFKQDEGGSRNGEIVLVESTNIHDSEFGSGYTVKEYHSKWSDSNQERKHKSIVLKPLSTNSDYSEIELADDELNNFRVVGIFEKVIQQKPK
;
A
#
# COMPACT_ATOMS: atom_id res chain seq x y z
N PRO A 1 -12.13 -13.01 -18.69
CA PRO A 1 -11.39 -13.70 -19.76
C PRO A 1 -10.16 -14.36 -19.15
N LYS A 2 -9.95 -15.65 -19.47
CA LYS A 2 -8.77 -16.36 -19.00
C LYS A 2 -7.50 -15.68 -19.52
N ARG A 3 -6.46 -15.66 -18.69
CA ARG A 3 -5.13 -15.19 -19.08
C ARG A 3 -4.64 -16.00 -20.29
N LYS A 4 -4.13 -15.30 -21.29
CA LYS A 4 -3.60 -15.95 -22.49
C LYS A 4 -2.14 -16.36 -22.36
N ASN A 5 -1.40 -15.77 -21.42
CA ASN A 5 0.01 -16.02 -21.27
C ASN A 5 0.23 -17.18 -20.27
N PRO A 6 0.80 -18.30 -20.70
CA PRO A 6 1.06 -19.44 -19.83
C PRO A 6 2.23 -19.21 -18.85
N ASN A 7 3.06 -18.17 -19.08
CA ASN A 7 4.17 -17.87 -18.19
C ASN A 7 3.66 -17.20 -16.91
N PRO A 8 3.82 -17.79 -15.73
CA PRO A 8 3.35 -17.24 -14.45
C PRO A 8 4.01 -15.90 -14.08
N ASN A 9 5.16 -15.59 -14.66
CA ASN A 9 5.93 -14.38 -14.37
C ASN A 9 5.79 -13.30 -15.45
N ALA A 10 4.90 -13.50 -16.45
CA ALA A 10 4.75 -12.51 -17.50
C ALA A 10 3.98 -11.28 -17.00
N ILE A 11 4.45 -10.11 -17.43
CA ILE A 11 3.76 -8.85 -17.26
C ILE A 11 2.71 -8.75 -18.35
N ASP A 12 1.45 -8.55 -17.93
CA ASP A 12 0.32 -8.43 -18.87
C ASP A 12 -0.09 -6.95 -19.07
N ILE A 13 0.10 -6.13 -18.02
CA ILE A 13 -0.30 -4.72 -18.01
C ILE A 13 0.85 -3.89 -17.45
N GLU A 14 1.19 -2.83 -18.15
CA GLU A 14 2.13 -1.82 -17.69
C GLU A 14 1.48 -0.43 -17.75
N ILE A 15 1.51 0.28 -16.61
CA ILE A 15 0.90 1.60 -16.46
C ILE A 15 1.88 2.49 -15.71
N GLU A 16 2.41 3.52 -16.37
CA GLU A 16 3.31 4.51 -15.78
C GLU A 16 4.49 3.88 -15.00
N GLY A 17 5.08 2.81 -15.57
CA GLY A 17 6.18 2.07 -14.98
C GLY A 17 5.78 0.98 -13.98
N LEU A 18 4.52 0.95 -13.54
CA LEU A 18 3.99 -0.12 -12.70
C LEU A 18 3.62 -1.33 -13.55
N LYS A 19 4.00 -2.52 -13.08
CA LYS A 19 3.83 -3.78 -13.78
C LYS A 19 2.83 -4.66 -13.05
N PHE A 20 1.90 -5.24 -13.81
CA PHE A 20 0.82 -6.05 -13.24
C PHE A 20 0.62 -7.33 -14.04
N GLN A 21 0.11 -8.34 -13.34
CA GLN A 21 -0.41 -9.57 -13.93
C GLN A 21 -1.92 -9.47 -14.09
N TRP A 22 -2.46 -10.08 -15.13
CA TRP A 22 -3.89 -10.09 -15.39
C TRP A 22 -4.53 -11.39 -14.98
N ASN A 23 -5.46 -11.33 -14.02
CA ASN A 23 -6.45 -12.37 -13.71
C ASN A 23 -5.90 -13.80 -13.70
N GLN A 24 -4.86 -14.04 -12.89
CA GLN A 24 -4.24 -15.36 -12.77
C GLN A 24 -5.00 -16.28 -11.84
N THR A 25 -5.64 -15.71 -10.82
CA THR A 25 -6.26 -16.45 -9.73
C THR A 25 -7.76 -16.58 -9.98
N ASP A 26 -8.22 -17.81 -10.15
CA ASP A 26 -9.64 -18.10 -10.42
C ASP A 26 -10.50 -18.20 -9.14
N LYS A 27 -9.88 -18.50 -7.99
CA LYS A 27 -10.57 -18.71 -6.72
C LYS A 27 -9.88 -17.95 -5.61
N ASP A 28 -10.69 -17.38 -4.74
CA ASP A 28 -10.24 -16.68 -3.54
C ASP A 28 -9.18 -15.60 -3.82
N TRP A 29 -9.47 -14.81 -4.86
CA TRP A 29 -8.55 -13.79 -5.39
C TRP A 29 -8.05 -12.81 -4.34
N ILE A 30 -8.91 -12.44 -3.36
CA ILE A 30 -8.58 -11.47 -2.30
C ILE A 30 -7.67 -12.07 -1.23
N ASN A 31 -7.88 -13.35 -0.90
CA ASN A 31 -7.18 -14.01 0.21
C ASN A 31 -6.08 -14.96 -0.28
N ASN A 32 -5.64 -14.83 -1.53
CA ASN A 32 -4.67 -15.76 -2.09
C ASN A 32 -3.28 -15.53 -1.46
N PRO A 33 -2.79 -16.45 -0.62
CA PRO A 33 -1.50 -16.29 0.08
C PRO A 33 -0.28 -16.35 -0.85
N LYS A 34 -0.46 -16.70 -2.12
CA LYS A 34 0.65 -16.72 -3.10
C LYS A 34 1.22 -15.34 -3.39
N ASP A 35 0.47 -14.27 -3.08
CA ASP A 35 0.89 -12.90 -3.36
C ASP A 35 1.88 -12.31 -2.35
N ILE A 36 2.08 -12.94 -1.20
CA ILE A 36 3.04 -12.43 -0.19
C ILE A 36 4.48 -12.35 -0.75
N ASN A 37 4.81 -13.19 -1.73
CA ASN A 37 6.12 -13.24 -2.35
C ASN A 37 6.13 -12.85 -3.83
N ASN A 38 5.00 -12.41 -4.41
CA ASN A 38 4.96 -12.00 -5.80
C ASN A 38 5.05 -10.47 -5.91
N PRO A 39 6.17 -9.91 -6.39
CA PRO A 39 6.32 -8.48 -6.59
C PRO A 39 5.38 -7.93 -7.69
N LEU A 40 4.79 -8.79 -8.49
CA LEU A 40 3.85 -8.44 -9.53
C LEU A 40 2.44 -8.48 -8.97
N LYS A 41 1.85 -7.31 -8.80
CA LYS A 41 0.46 -7.18 -8.32
C LYS A 41 -0.51 -7.66 -9.40
N GLU A 42 -1.52 -8.41 -8.98
CA GLU A 42 -2.56 -8.93 -9.87
C GLU A 42 -3.72 -7.96 -10.00
N ILE A 43 -4.21 -7.80 -11.24
CA ILE A 43 -5.44 -7.08 -11.55
C ILE A 43 -6.52 -8.11 -11.90
N GLY A 44 -7.60 -8.13 -11.13
CA GLY A 44 -8.76 -8.98 -11.39
C GLY A 44 -9.71 -8.41 -12.43
N CYS A 45 -10.38 -9.28 -13.18
CA CYS A 45 -11.51 -8.87 -14.05
C CYS A 45 -12.81 -8.80 -13.23
N ILE A 46 -13.87 -8.24 -13.86
CA ILE A 46 -15.18 -8.14 -13.17
C ILE A 46 -15.68 -9.48 -12.63
N HIS A 47 -15.47 -10.57 -13.36
CA HIS A 47 -15.93 -11.90 -12.93
C HIS A 47 -15.16 -12.43 -11.71
N THR A 48 -13.91 -12.02 -11.57
CA THR A 48 -13.04 -12.41 -10.44
C THR A 48 -13.38 -11.61 -9.20
N VAL A 49 -13.63 -10.31 -9.34
CA VAL A 49 -13.90 -9.39 -8.22
C VAL A 49 -15.39 -9.31 -7.85
N GLN A 50 -16.27 -9.89 -8.65
CA GLN A 50 -17.70 -9.90 -8.39
C GLN A 50 -18.02 -10.74 -7.13
N GLY A 51 -18.85 -10.18 -6.26
CA GLY A 51 -19.28 -10.86 -5.02
C GLY A 51 -18.45 -10.48 -3.79
N TYR A 52 -17.37 -9.73 -3.94
CA TYR A 52 -16.60 -9.22 -2.81
C TYR A 52 -16.99 -7.78 -2.48
N ASP A 53 -17.16 -7.50 -1.20
CA ASP A 53 -17.28 -6.14 -0.67
C ASP A 53 -15.95 -5.76 -0.04
N LEU A 54 -15.31 -4.71 -0.59
CA LEU A 54 -13.98 -4.28 -0.23
C LEU A 54 -14.02 -2.94 0.51
N ASN A 55 -13.16 -2.73 1.49
CA ASN A 55 -13.04 -1.42 2.11
C ASN A 55 -12.63 -0.36 1.07
N TYR A 56 -11.64 -0.67 0.26
CA TYR A 56 -11.18 0.18 -0.83
C TYR A 56 -10.97 -0.62 -2.10
N THR A 57 -11.29 -0.02 -3.24
CA THR A 57 -11.02 -0.62 -4.57
C THR A 57 -10.20 0.32 -5.43
N GLY A 58 -9.38 -0.26 -6.32
CA GLY A 58 -8.73 0.46 -7.41
C GLY A 58 -9.31 0.01 -8.75
N ILE A 59 -9.77 0.94 -9.57
CA ILE A 59 -10.35 0.67 -10.89
C ILE A 59 -9.49 1.30 -11.97
N ILE A 60 -9.16 0.50 -13.00
CA ILE A 60 -8.44 0.96 -14.17
C ILE A 60 -9.39 0.98 -15.36
N PHE A 61 -9.72 2.16 -15.83
CA PHE A 61 -10.44 2.35 -17.08
C PHE A 61 -9.48 2.09 -18.25
N GLY A 62 -9.73 1.04 -19.00
CA GLY A 62 -8.86 0.54 -20.06
C GLY A 62 -8.93 1.38 -21.34
N LYS A 63 -8.28 0.85 -22.39
CA LYS A 63 -8.22 1.52 -23.71
C LYS A 63 -9.53 1.53 -24.46
N GLU A 64 -10.49 0.71 -24.04
CA GLU A 64 -11.81 0.58 -24.67
C GLU A 64 -12.76 1.73 -24.32
N ILE A 65 -12.48 2.52 -23.28
CA ILE A 65 -13.33 3.64 -22.87
C ILE A 65 -12.55 4.96 -22.94
N ASN A 66 -13.08 5.91 -23.71
CA ASN A 66 -12.45 7.19 -24.00
C ASN A 66 -13.44 8.34 -23.75
N PHE A 67 -12.92 9.54 -23.60
CA PHE A 67 -13.70 10.77 -23.63
C PHE A 67 -13.26 11.61 -24.82
N ASN A 68 -14.24 12.05 -25.61
CA ASN A 68 -14.02 12.97 -26.72
C ASN A 68 -14.32 14.41 -26.25
N PRO A 69 -13.30 15.29 -26.13
CA PRO A 69 -13.48 16.66 -25.68
C PRO A 69 -14.36 17.49 -26.61
N SER A 70 -14.32 17.23 -27.92
CA SER A 70 -15.07 17.99 -28.91
C SER A 70 -16.57 17.72 -28.85
N THR A 71 -16.96 16.46 -28.68
CA THR A 71 -18.36 16.04 -28.57
C THR A 71 -18.86 16.03 -27.12
N ARG A 72 -17.93 16.13 -26.15
CA ARG A 72 -18.18 15.97 -24.71
C ARG A 72 -18.89 14.67 -24.34
N LYS A 73 -18.59 13.60 -25.06
CA LYS A 73 -19.21 12.29 -24.85
C LYS A 73 -18.17 11.23 -24.52
N ILE A 74 -18.62 10.22 -23.78
CA ILE A 74 -17.88 8.97 -23.59
C ILE A 74 -18.08 8.13 -24.85
N GLU A 75 -16.97 7.69 -25.43
CA GLU A 75 -16.92 6.86 -26.62
C GLU A 75 -16.27 5.51 -26.29
N ILE A 76 -16.73 4.46 -26.93
CA ILE A 76 -16.18 3.12 -26.78
C ILE A 76 -15.37 2.76 -28.01
N ASN A 77 -14.14 2.35 -27.78
CA ASN A 77 -13.30 1.73 -28.80
C ASN A 77 -13.50 0.21 -28.74
N SER A 78 -14.42 -0.30 -29.52
CA SER A 78 -14.77 -1.72 -29.56
C SER A 78 -13.61 -2.62 -29.96
N SER A 79 -12.64 -2.12 -30.74
CA SER A 79 -11.43 -2.88 -31.11
C SER A 79 -10.50 -3.15 -29.93
N SER A 80 -10.52 -2.27 -28.93
CA SER A 80 -9.73 -2.41 -27.69
C SER A 80 -10.45 -3.20 -26.59
N TYR A 81 -11.71 -3.59 -26.79
CA TYR A 81 -12.45 -4.39 -25.83
C TYR A 81 -12.15 -5.87 -26.03
N PHE A 82 -11.47 -6.48 -25.06
CA PHE A 82 -10.92 -7.84 -25.19
C PHE A 82 -11.92 -8.98 -24.98
N ASP A 83 -13.08 -8.72 -24.37
CA ASP A 83 -14.08 -9.75 -24.18
C ASP A 83 -14.83 -10.02 -25.48
N LYS A 84 -14.42 -11.10 -26.14
CA LYS A 84 -15.02 -11.53 -27.42
C LYS A 84 -16.50 -11.92 -27.27
N TYR A 85 -16.85 -12.55 -26.14
CA TYR A 85 -18.22 -13.00 -25.91
C TYR A 85 -19.17 -11.85 -25.64
N GLY A 86 -18.71 -10.81 -24.96
CA GLY A 86 -19.48 -9.58 -24.73
C GLY A 86 -19.75 -8.77 -26.01
N ARG A 87 -19.03 -9.06 -27.14
CA ARG A 87 -19.22 -8.39 -28.41
C ARG A 87 -20.13 -9.15 -29.40
N ILE A 88 -20.28 -10.47 -29.21
CA ILE A 88 -21.05 -11.29 -30.19
C ILE A 88 -22.52 -10.92 -30.12
N GLY A 89 -23.07 -10.52 -31.26
CA GLY A 89 -24.49 -10.16 -31.36
C GLY A 89 -24.89 -8.82 -30.77
N THR A 90 -23.92 -7.99 -30.37
CA THR A 90 -24.15 -6.70 -29.69
C THR A 90 -23.87 -5.56 -30.68
N ASN A 91 -24.79 -4.60 -30.81
CA ASN A 91 -24.52 -3.35 -31.52
C ASN A 91 -23.65 -2.41 -30.67
N GLU A 92 -23.09 -1.35 -31.27
CA GLU A 92 -22.17 -0.43 -30.57
C GLU A 92 -22.81 0.29 -29.38
N GLU A 93 -24.10 0.59 -29.47
CA GLU A 93 -24.80 1.31 -28.42
C GLU A 93 -25.04 0.43 -27.16
N ASP A 94 -25.40 -0.81 -27.37
CA ASP A 94 -25.57 -1.80 -26.31
C ASP A 94 -24.22 -2.19 -25.72
N LEU A 95 -23.17 -2.35 -26.52
CA LEU A 95 -21.82 -2.60 -26.05
C LEU A 95 -21.33 -1.45 -25.15
N LYS A 96 -21.62 -0.21 -25.53
CA LYS A 96 -21.32 0.97 -24.71
C LYS A 96 -22.03 0.90 -23.36
N LYS A 97 -23.31 0.57 -23.34
CA LYS A 97 -24.07 0.41 -22.08
C LYS A 97 -23.47 -0.68 -21.21
N TYR A 98 -23.12 -1.82 -21.78
CA TYR A 98 -22.49 -2.92 -21.04
C TYR A 98 -21.16 -2.54 -20.42
N ILE A 99 -20.26 -1.92 -21.19
CA ILE A 99 -18.96 -1.49 -20.69
C ILE A 99 -19.13 -0.46 -19.56
N ILE A 100 -20.00 0.52 -19.70
CA ILE A 100 -20.29 1.51 -18.65
C ILE A 100 -20.85 0.83 -17.43
N ASN A 101 -21.75 -0.13 -17.57
CA ASN A 101 -22.33 -0.86 -16.43
C ASN A 101 -21.29 -1.74 -15.72
N ILE A 102 -20.36 -2.35 -16.45
CA ILE A 102 -19.23 -3.08 -15.86
C ILE A 102 -18.43 -2.16 -14.95
N TYR A 103 -18.02 -1.00 -15.43
CA TYR A 103 -17.25 -0.05 -14.63
C TYR A 103 -18.04 0.51 -13.44
N LYS A 104 -19.32 0.82 -13.64
CA LYS A 104 -20.21 1.22 -12.51
C LYS A 104 -20.29 0.13 -11.44
N THR A 105 -20.49 -1.11 -11.84
CA THR A 105 -20.57 -2.24 -10.90
C THR A 105 -19.27 -2.38 -10.11
N MET A 106 -18.13 -2.27 -10.77
CA MET A 106 -16.84 -2.31 -10.09
C MET A 106 -16.64 -1.13 -9.13
N MET A 107 -17.05 0.08 -9.51
CA MET A 107 -16.94 1.27 -8.66
C MET A 107 -17.74 1.16 -7.35
N TYR A 108 -18.85 0.45 -7.36
CA TYR A 108 -19.68 0.22 -6.16
C TYR A 108 -19.13 -0.84 -5.21
N ARG A 109 -17.98 -1.45 -5.50
CA ARG A 109 -17.37 -2.46 -4.62
C ARG A 109 -16.56 -1.88 -3.47
N GLY A 110 -16.19 -0.62 -3.54
CA GLY A 110 -15.46 0.06 -2.46
C GLY A 110 -16.41 0.66 -1.44
N ILE A 111 -16.51 0.06 -0.24
CA ILE A 111 -17.41 0.53 0.83
C ILE A 111 -16.97 1.90 1.36
N LYS A 112 -15.66 2.06 1.58
CA LYS A 112 -15.06 3.31 2.12
C LYS A 112 -14.57 4.23 1.01
N GLY A 113 -14.21 3.69 -0.16
CA GLY A 113 -13.74 4.49 -1.27
C GLY A 113 -13.28 3.68 -2.48
N THR A 114 -13.29 4.35 -3.63
CA THR A 114 -12.85 3.79 -4.90
C THR A 114 -11.87 4.75 -5.57
N PHE A 115 -10.67 4.26 -5.84
CA PHE A 115 -9.66 4.97 -6.61
C PHE A 115 -9.85 4.66 -8.08
N ILE A 116 -9.76 5.67 -8.94
CA ILE A 116 -9.96 5.52 -10.37
C ILE A 116 -8.72 5.99 -11.12
N TYR A 117 -8.23 5.15 -12.01
CA TYR A 117 -7.26 5.52 -13.02
C TYR A 117 -7.88 5.34 -14.40
N ALA A 118 -7.73 6.29 -15.30
CA ALA A 118 -8.14 6.16 -16.70
C ALA A 118 -6.94 6.17 -17.63
N TYR A 119 -6.84 5.17 -18.52
CA TYR A 119 -5.78 5.10 -19.53
C TYR A 119 -5.84 6.28 -20.49
N ASN A 120 -7.04 6.63 -20.95
CA ASN A 120 -7.27 7.80 -21.80
C ASN A 120 -7.07 9.10 -21.02
N LYS A 121 -6.15 9.95 -21.49
CA LYS A 121 -5.80 11.22 -20.81
C LYS A 121 -6.96 12.21 -20.74
N ASP A 122 -7.79 12.26 -21.78
CA ASP A 122 -8.92 13.19 -21.82
C ASP A 122 -10.05 12.72 -20.88
N LEU A 123 -10.27 11.41 -20.79
CA LEU A 123 -11.17 10.84 -19.79
C LEU A 123 -10.66 11.12 -18.38
N ARG A 124 -9.35 11.01 -18.14
CA ARG A 124 -8.74 11.35 -16.82
C ARG A 124 -8.99 12.81 -16.46
N LYS A 125 -8.75 13.75 -17.40
CA LYS A 125 -9.05 15.18 -17.19
C LYS A 125 -10.55 15.44 -16.96
N TYR A 126 -11.40 14.74 -17.71
CA TYR A 126 -12.85 14.87 -17.52
C TYR A 126 -13.26 14.42 -16.12
N LEU A 127 -12.79 13.28 -15.66
CA LEU A 127 -13.10 12.74 -14.34
C LEU A 127 -12.58 13.67 -13.20
N GLN A 128 -11.44 14.31 -13.37
CA GLN A 128 -10.88 15.27 -12.39
C GLN A 128 -11.78 16.47 -12.10
N ASN A 129 -12.76 16.76 -12.96
CA ASN A 129 -13.75 17.81 -12.69
C ASN A 129 -14.83 17.38 -11.69
N TYR A 130 -14.97 16.06 -11.44
CA TYR A 130 -16.03 15.48 -10.62
C TYR A 130 -15.50 14.65 -9.46
N ILE A 131 -14.28 14.16 -9.57
CA ILE A 131 -13.63 13.28 -8.60
C ILE A 131 -12.34 13.95 -8.17
N GLU A 132 -12.15 14.09 -6.88
CA GLU A 132 -10.96 14.70 -6.31
C GLU A 132 -9.71 13.90 -6.72
N SER A 133 -8.68 14.61 -7.20
CA SER A 133 -7.43 13.94 -7.59
C SER A 133 -6.71 13.47 -6.36
N PHE A 134 -6.41 12.16 -6.31
CA PHE A 134 -5.49 11.66 -5.31
C PHE A 134 -4.09 12.21 -5.59
N LYS A 135 -3.72 13.23 -4.84
CA LYS A 135 -2.33 13.72 -4.81
C LYS A 135 -1.68 13.08 -3.59
N LYS A 136 -0.73 12.20 -3.83
CA LYS A 136 0.22 11.81 -2.78
C LYS A 136 1.10 13.04 -2.53
N GLU A 137 0.60 14.02 -1.76
CA GLU A 137 1.42 15.15 -1.36
C GLU A 137 2.48 14.62 -0.40
N ILE A 138 3.67 14.45 -0.93
CA ILE A 138 4.87 14.26 -0.13
C ILE A 138 5.31 15.68 0.26
N PRO A 139 5.21 16.06 1.55
CA PRO A 139 5.49 17.44 1.98
C PRO A 139 7.00 17.74 2.05
N PHE A 140 7.81 16.90 1.42
CA PHE A 140 9.26 16.98 1.40
C PHE A 140 9.77 17.12 -0.01
N ARG A 141 10.89 17.83 -0.16
CA ARG A 141 11.60 17.89 -1.43
C ARG A 141 12.28 16.54 -1.70
N ILE A 142 11.87 15.89 -2.77
CA ILE A 142 12.53 14.67 -3.25
C ILE A 142 13.80 15.09 -4.00
N LEU A 143 14.91 14.43 -3.70
CA LEU A 143 16.17 14.63 -4.38
C LEU A 143 16.32 13.65 -5.54
N SER A 144 16.92 14.10 -6.63
CA SER A 144 17.31 13.20 -7.71
C SER A 144 18.40 12.23 -7.24
N PRO A 145 18.57 11.06 -7.88
CA PRO A 145 19.67 10.14 -7.55
C PRO A 145 21.06 10.78 -7.61
N GLU A 146 21.23 11.80 -8.46
CA GLU A 146 22.49 12.52 -8.66
C GLU A 146 22.76 13.53 -7.53
N ASP A 147 21.70 14.13 -6.97
CA ASP A 147 21.80 15.13 -5.90
C ASP A 147 21.80 14.50 -4.50
N ALA A 148 21.24 13.31 -4.36
CA ALA A 148 21.12 12.63 -3.09
C ALA A 148 22.46 12.03 -2.65
N LYS A 149 22.96 12.48 -1.50
CA LYS A 149 24.08 11.85 -0.79
C LYS A 149 23.51 11.16 0.45
N PRO A 150 23.32 9.82 0.42
CA PRO A 150 22.70 9.06 1.49
C PRO A 150 23.29 9.38 2.86
N TYR A 151 22.44 9.77 3.80
CA TYR A 151 22.79 10.11 5.18
C TYR A 151 23.80 11.27 5.35
N VAL A 152 24.03 12.06 4.30
CA VAL A 152 24.82 13.31 4.33
C VAL A 152 23.90 14.50 4.16
N ASN A 153 23.21 14.58 3.01
CA ASN A 153 22.25 15.64 2.72
C ASN A 153 20.83 15.10 2.49
N SER A 154 20.62 13.80 2.66
CA SER A 154 19.35 13.12 2.38
C SER A 154 19.04 12.03 3.40
N ILE A 155 17.74 11.82 3.62
CA ILE A 155 17.19 10.77 4.48
C ILE A 155 16.16 9.96 3.68
N PRO A 156 16.10 8.62 3.82
CA PRO A 156 15.15 7.83 3.06
C PRO A 156 13.72 8.04 3.59
N LEU A 157 12.80 8.25 2.66
CA LEU A 157 11.36 8.19 2.86
C LEU A 157 10.86 6.81 2.45
N ILE A 158 10.33 6.05 3.39
CA ILE A 158 9.86 4.68 3.18
C ILE A 158 8.34 4.65 3.14
N ASP A 159 7.80 4.07 2.07
CA ASP A 159 6.39 3.76 1.96
C ASP A 159 6.12 2.36 2.51
N ILE A 160 5.67 2.28 3.76
CA ILE A 160 5.42 1.00 4.43
C ILE A 160 4.33 0.20 3.71
N SER A 161 3.34 0.87 3.10
CA SER A 161 2.26 0.19 2.37
C SER A 161 2.76 -0.48 1.08
N ALA A 162 3.86 0.02 0.51
CA ALA A 162 4.51 -0.56 -0.66
C ALA A 162 5.57 -1.62 -0.29
N ALA A 163 6.00 -1.63 0.97
CA ALA A 163 7.07 -2.49 1.49
C ALA A 163 6.58 -3.88 1.90
N ALA A 164 5.42 -4.33 1.40
CA ALA A 164 4.83 -5.61 1.77
C ALA A 164 5.83 -6.77 1.57
N GLY A 165 6.46 -7.19 2.66
CA GLY A 165 7.20 -8.44 2.76
C GLY A 165 8.71 -8.37 2.94
N ASN A 166 9.43 -7.26 2.68
CA ASN A 166 10.88 -7.24 2.81
C ASN A 166 11.44 -5.83 3.09
N PHE A 167 11.34 -5.38 4.32
CA PHE A 167 12.02 -4.14 4.73
C PHE A 167 13.55 -4.24 4.59
N SER A 168 14.12 -5.43 4.77
CA SER A 168 15.56 -5.70 4.57
C SER A 168 15.98 -5.53 3.13
N ASP A 169 15.13 -5.84 2.16
CA ASP A 169 15.42 -5.71 0.75
C ASP A 169 15.30 -4.25 0.29
N LEU A 170 14.41 -3.47 0.90
CA LEU A 170 14.31 -2.02 0.64
C LEU A 170 15.60 -1.26 1.00
N GLN A 171 16.36 -1.73 1.97
CA GLN A 171 17.63 -1.12 2.33
C GLN A 171 18.76 -1.43 1.34
N GLN A 172 18.62 -2.49 0.55
CA GLN A 172 19.64 -2.96 -0.39
C GLN A 172 19.37 -2.50 -1.83
N HIS A 173 18.17 -2.01 -2.16
CA HIS A 173 17.81 -1.66 -3.53
C HIS A 173 17.91 -0.16 -3.84
N SER A 174 18.30 0.13 -5.06
CA SER A 174 18.47 1.45 -5.68
C SER A 174 17.16 2.28 -5.81
N GLU A 175 16.08 1.84 -5.23
CA GLU A 175 14.73 2.43 -5.38
C GLU A 175 14.25 3.23 -4.17
N LEU A 176 15.11 3.53 -3.19
CA LEU A 176 14.73 4.37 -2.06
C LEU A 176 14.45 5.81 -2.53
N THR A 177 13.32 6.36 -2.09
CA THR A 177 13.02 7.78 -2.27
C THR A 177 13.83 8.58 -1.26
N TRP A 178 14.83 9.32 -1.72
CA TRP A 178 15.64 10.20 -0.90
C TRP A 178 15.02 11.59 -0.86
N ILE A 179 14.86 12.14 0.33
CA ILE A 179 14.32 13.48 0.55
C ILE A 179 15.32 14.37 1.26
N GLU A 180 15.21 15.67 1.00
CA GLU A 180 15.91 16.67 1.80
C GLU A 180 15.46 16.58 3.26
N PRO A 181 16.36 16.54 4.24
CA PRO A 181 15.99 16.39 5.64
C PRO A 181 15.07 17.53 6.09
N PRO A 182 13.94 17.23 6.75
CA PRO A 182 13.11 18.26 7.33
C PRO A 182 13.88 19.13 8.31
N PHE A 183 13.43 20.37 8.45
CA PHE A 183 14.02 21.28 9.43
C PHE A 183 14.03 20.64 10.85
N ASN A 184 15.15 20.78 11.55
CA ASN A 184 15.40 20.17 12.89
C ASN A 184 15.61 18.64 12.92
N ILE A 185 15.98 18.03 11.78
CA ILE A 185 16.41 16.65 11.76
C ILE A 185 17.92 16.60 11.43
N SER A 186 18.68 16.11 12.39
CA SER A 186 20.07 15.71 12.13
C SER A 186 20.07 14.38 11.43
N VAL A 187 20.65 14.32 10.24
CA VAL A 187 20.75 13.09 9.47
C VAL A 187 21.78 12.17 10.13
N LYS A 188 21.39 10.92 10.38
CA LYS A 188 22.28 9.88 10.88
C LYS A 188 22.01 8.59 10.11
N LYS A 189 23.06 7.77 9.93
CA LYS A 189 22.89 6.44 9.33
C LYS A 189 21.87 5.62 10.14
N GLY A 190 21.00 4.90 9.45
CA GLY A 190 19.94 4.12 10.07
C GLY A 190 18.66 4.91 10.38
N TYR A 191 18.63 6.22 10.15
CA TYR A 191 17.39 6.99 10.27
C TYR A 191 16.59 6.91 8.98
N PHE A 192 15.27 6.84 9.11
CA PHE A 192 14.33 6.88 7.99
C PHE A 192 13.03 7.57 8.40
N ILE A 193 12.31 8.02 7.40
CA ILE A 193 11.00 8.64 7.58
C ILE A 193 9.95 7.74 6.97
N CYS A 194 8.84 7.54 7.66
CA CYS A 194 7.65 6.92 7.09
C CYS A 194 6.37 7.62 7.56
N LYS A 195 5.29 7.44 6.77
CA LYS A 195 3.96 7.94 7.12
C LYS A 195 3.25 6.89 7.96
N VAL A 196 2.81 7.28 9.16
CA VAL A 196 2.00 6.43 10.05
C VAL A 196 0.53 6.74 9.80
N ILE A 197 -0.23 5.73 9.44
CA ILE A 197 -1.67 5.81 9.17
C ILE A 197 -2.39 5.03 10.27
N GLY A 198 -3.56 5.51 10.66
CA GLY A 198 -4.40 4.87 11.65
C GLY A 198 -4.47 5.59 12.99
N GLU A 199 -5.44 5.18 13.79
CA GLU A 199 -5.77 5.81 15.07
C GLU A 199 -5.24 5.03 16.28
N SER A 200 -4.58 3.90 16.06
CA SER A 200 -4.10 3.02 17.13
C SER A 200 -3.04 3.66 18.03
N MET A 201 -2.38 4.73 17.56
CA MET A 201 -1.33 5.46 18.29
C MET A 201 -1.66 6.94 18.48
N ASN A 202 -2.91 7.37 18.33
CA ASN A 202 -3.33 8.77 18.23
C ASN A 202 -3.04 9.63 19.47
N LYS A 203 -2.80 9.02 20.63
CA LYS A 203 -2.33 9.75 21.84
C LYS A 203 -0.89 10.29 21.71
N LYS A 204 -0.09 9.72 20.80
CA LYS A 204 1.32 10.10 20.58
C LYS A 204 1.62 10.45 19.13
N ILE A 205 0.98 9.78 18.17
CA ILE A 205 1.19 9.93 16.75
C ILE A 205 -0.17 10.18 16.09
N PRO A 206 -0.47 11.43 15.72
CA PRO A 206 -1.70 11.75 14.98
C PRO A 206 -1.76 10.98 13.66
N ASN A 207 -2.95 10.54 13.27
CA ASN A 207 -3.17 9.82 12.02
C ASN A 207 -2.63 10.61 10.81
N GLY A 208 -1.94 9.91 9.90
CA GLY A 208 -1.37 10.49 8.69
C GLY A 208 -0.06 11.27 8.90
N SER A 209 0.50 11.24 10.11
CA SER A 209 1.76 11.92 10.43
C SER A 209 2.96 11.26 9.78
N TYR A 210 3.91 12.08 9.32
CA TYR A 210 5.25 11.61 9.00
C TYR A 210 6.08 11.53 10.27
N CYS A 211 6.74 10.40 10.47
CA CYS A 211 7.50 10.10 11.67
C CYS A 211 8.93 9.73 11.34
N LEU A 212 9.85 10.20 12.18
CA LEU A 212 11.24 9.78 12.16
C LEU A 212 11.39 8.51 12.98
N PHE A 213 12.01 7.51 12.40
CA PHE A 213 12.41 6.27 13.06
C PHE A 213 13.91 6.09 12.96
N LYS A 214 14.47 5.45 13.96
CA LYS A 214 15.83 4.92 13.96
C LYS A 214 15.75 3.41 13.72
N GLN A 215 16.54 2.87 12.82
CA GLN A 215 16.67 1.43 12.62
C GLN A 215 17.00 0.75 13.94
N ASP A 216 16.36 -0.38 14.18
CA ASP A 216 16.63 -1.15 15.38
C ASP A 216 18.01 -1.82 15.30
N GLU A 217 18.85 -1.53 16.28
CA GLU A 217 20.21 -2.09 16.43
C GLU A 217 20.28 -3.13 17.55
N GLY A 218 19.12 -3.51 18.12
CA GLY A 218 19.04 -4.39 19.27
C GLY A 218 19.00 -3.63 20.60
N GLY A 219 18.97 -4.39 21.70
CA GLY A 219 18.88 -3.85 23.06
C GLY A 219 17.48 -3.89 23.65
N SER A 220 17.28 -3.20 24.77
CA SER A 220 15.98 -3.13 25.43
C SER A 220 15.06 -2.17 24.67
N ARG A 221 13.86 -2.64 24.34
CA ARG A 221 12.83 -1.86 23.66
C ARG A 221 11.60 -1.62 24.53
N ASN A 222 11.68 -2.06 25.79
CA ASN A 222 10.54 -2.03 26.69
C ASN A 222 10.09 -0.60 26.98
N GLY A 223 8.83 -0.28 26.68
CA GLY A 223 8.26 1.07 26.75
C GLY A 223 8.54 1.96 25.54
N GLU A 224 9.29 1.48 24.54
CA GLU A 224 9.53 2.22 23.31
C GLU A 224 8.38 2.03 22.30
N ILE A 225 8.12 3.04 21.51
CA ILE A 225 7.22 2.93 20.36
C ILE A 225 8.03 2.39 19.18
N VAL A 226 7.60 1.28 18.63
CA VAL A 226 8.32 0.56 17.59
C VAL A 226 7.48 0.39 16.34
N LEU A 227 8.13 0.42 15.19
CA LEU A 227 7.62 -0.10 13.93
C LEU A 227 8.01 -1.57 13.84
N VAL A 228 7.05 -2.45 13.73
CA VAL A 228 7.27 -3.90 13.65
C VAL A 228 6.76 -4.46 12.34
N GLU A 229 7.42 -5.52 11.90
CA GLU A 229 7.04 -6.37 10.79
C GLU A 229 6.70 -7.75 11.33
N SER A 230 5.56 -8.31 10.92
CA SER A 230 5.16 -9.68 11.24
C SER A 230 4.16 -10.21 10.25
N THR A 231 4.34 -11.45 9.81
CA THR A 231 3.37 -12.12 8.92
C THR A 231 2.07 -12.48 9.65
N ASN A 232 2.09 -12.51 10.98
CA ASN A 232 0.95 -12.88 11.80
C ASN A 232 0.10 -11.67 12.25
N ILE A 233 0.60 -10.45 12.02
CA ILE A 233 -0.13 -9.22 12.35
C ILE A 233 -0.85 -8.72 11.11
N HIS A 234 -2.18 -8.75 11.15
CA HIS A 234 -3.03 -8.12 10.16
C HIS A 234 -3.54 -6.78 10.70
N ASP A 235 -2.77 -5.72 10.49
CA ASP A 235 -3.23 -4.37 10.81
C ASP A 235 -4.15 -3.88 9.69
N SER A 236 -5.44 -3.71 10.01
CA SER A 236 -6.46 -3.27 9.05
C SER A 236 -6.23 -1.85 8.51
N GLU A 237 -5.38 -1.07 9.16
CA GLU A 237 -5.08 0.33 8.79
C GLU A 237 -3.87 0.42 7.88
N PHE A 238 -2.84 -0.40 8.10
CA PHE A 238 -1.65 -0.47 7.23
C PHE A 238 -1.82 -1.44 6.05
N GLY A 239 -2.78 -2.36 6.12
CA GLY A 239 -3.10 -3.29 5.02
C GLY A 239 -2.03 -4.34 4.72
N SER A 240 -1.00 -4.46 5.56
CA SER A 240 0.14 -5.37 5.39
C SER A 240 0.77 -5.65 6.74
N GLY A 241 1.60 -6.66 6.86
CA GLY A 241 2.24 -7.14 8.10
C GLY A 241 3.10 -6.14 8.88
N TYR A 242 2.77 -4.83 8.84
CA TYR A 242 3.43 -3.78 9.60
C TYR A 242 2.46 -3.14 10.58
N THR A 243 2.95 -2.77 11.76
CA THR A 243 2.20 -1.95 12.72
C THR A 243 3.14 -1.11 13.58
N VAL A 244 2.60 -0.01 14.13
CA VAL A 244 3.31 0.82 15.12
C VAL A 244 2.60 0.68 16.45
N LYS A 245 3.32 0.26 17.49
CA LYS A 245 2.79 0.04 18.83
C LYS A 245 3.86 0.32 19.90
N GLU A 246 3.45 0.46 21.13
CA GLU A 246 4.35 0.45 22.29
C GLU A 246 4.75 -0.99 22.61
N TYR A 247 6.06 -1.23 22.69
CA TYR A 247 6.63 -2.56 22.89
C TYR A 247 6.79 -2.89 24.38
N HIS A 248 6.29 -4.04 24.79
CA HIS A 248 6.51 -4.61 26.11
C HIS A 248 6.94 -6.06 25.99
N SER A 249 7.95 -6.46 26.74
CA SER A 249 8.40 -7.86 26.80
C SER A 249 8.26 -8.41 28.20
N LYS A 250 7.79 -9.63 28.31
CA LYS A 250 7.80 -10.44 29.53
C LYS A 250 8.92 -11.48 29.40
N TRP A 251 9.71 -11.62 30.43
CA TRP A 251 10.79 -12.60 30.48
C TRP A 251 10.40 -13.78 31.36
N SER A 252 10.83 -14.99 31.01
CA SER A 252 10.78 -16.13 31.92
C SER A 252 12.17 -16.39 32.47
N ASP A 253 12.29 -16.42 33.77
CA ASP A 253 13.49 -16.90 34.48
C ASP A 253 13.40 -18.44 34.54
N SER A 254 13.87 -19.15 33.55
CA SER A 254 14.04 -20.60 33.60
C SER A 254 15.50 -20.95 33.32
N ASN A 255 16.14 -21.51 34.34
CA ASN A 255 17.41 -22.19 34.33
C ASN A 255 18.38 -21.85 33.18
N GLN A 256 19.19 -20.79 33.40
CA GLN A 256 20.39 -20.40 32.64
C GLN A 256 20.24 -19.73 31.28
N GLU A 257 19.06 -19.64 30.68
CA GLU A 257 18.84 -18.81 29.49
C GLU A 257 17.66 -17.89 29.70
N ARG A 258 17.89 -16.57 29.55
CA ARG A 258 16.81 -15.57 29.46
C ARG A 258 16.14 -15.68 28.09
N LYS A 259 14.94 -16.25 28.06
CA LYS A 259 14.11 -16.26 26.85
C LYS A 259 12.92 -15.32 27.01
N HIS A 260 12.52 -14.67 25.93
CA HIS A 260 11.27 -13.94 25.92
C HIS A 260 10.11 -14.93 26.09
N LYS A 261 9.26 -14.69 27.09
CA LYS A 261 8.06 -15.50 27.30
C LYS A 261 6.93 -15.02 26.36
N SER A 262 6.78 -13.75 26.21
CA SER A 262 5.86 -13.13 25.25
C SER A 262 6.25 -11.67 24.99
N ILE A 263 5.83 -11.17 23.83
CA ILE A 263 5.88 -9.75 23.48
C ILE A 263 4.45 -9.24 23.45
N VAL A 264 4.22 -8.09 24.07
CA VAL A 264 2.93 -7.41 24.07
C VAL A 264 3.11 -6.06 23.36
N LEU A 265 2.37 -5.87 22.28
CA LEU A 265 2.31 -4.64 21.52
C LEU A 265 1.06 -3.86 21.92
N LYS A 266 1.24 -2.72 22.56
CA LYS A 266 0.14 -1.92 23.12
C LYS A 266 -0.23 -0.76 22.22
N PRO A 267 -1.51 -0.55 21.92
CA PRO A 267 -1.98 0.66 21.28
C PRO A 267 -1.95 1.83 22.27
N LEU A 268 -1.60 3.01 21.80
CA LEU A 268 -1.73 4.27 22.53
C LEU A 268 -2.84 5.11 21.88
N SER A 269 -4.07 4.62 21.98
CA SER A 269 -5.24 5.21 21.35
C SER A 269 -6.24 5.77 22.36
N THR A 270 -6.98 6.80 21.93
CA THR A 270 -8.18 7.29 22.62
C THR A 270 -9.38 6.40 22.38
N ASN A 271 -9.35 5.55 21.34
CA ASN A 271 -10.41 4.61 21.02
C ASN A 271 -10.13 3.25 21.65
N SER A 272 -11.08 2.74 22.44
CA SER A 272 -11.00 1.46 23.16
C SER A 272 -11.12 0.22 22.27
N ASP A 273 -11.48 0.39 20.99
CA ASP A 273 -11.61 -0.74 20.04
C ASP A 273 -10.25 -1.35 19.67
N TYR A 274 -9.16 -0.62 19.90
CA TYR A 274 -7.81 -1.15 19.70
C TYR A 274 -7.36 -1.97 20.89
N SER A 275 -7.16 -3.26 20.69
CA SER A 275 -6.66 -4.20 21.70
C SER A 275 -5.15 -4.36 21.65
N GLU A 276 -4.58 -4.84 22.75
CA GLU A 276 -3.19 -5.29 22.79
C GLU A 276 -3.01 -6.53 21.91
N ILE A 277 -1.86 -6.63 21.25
CA ILE A 277 -1.45 -7.81 20.48
C ILE A 277 -0.40 -8.53 21.32
N GLU A 278 -0.72 -9.73 21.78
CA GLU A 278 0.24 -10.59 22.50
C GLU A 278 0.77 -11.66 21.53
N LEU A 279 2.10 -11.72 21.40
CA LEU A 279 2.81 -12.70 20.57
C LEU A 279 3.49 -13.70 21.49
N ALA A 280 3.16 -14.96 21.33
CA ALA A 280 3.80 -16.08 22.04
C ALA A 280 5.16 -16.45 21.40
N ASP A 281 5.93 -17.31 22.07
CA ASP A 281 7.31 -17.66 21.67
C ASP A 281 7.40 -18.24 20.26
N ASP A 282 6.43 -19.04 19.85
CA ASP A 282 6.34 -19.64 18.51
C ASP A 282 6.01 -18.64 17.39
N GLU A 283 5.38 -17.53 17.73
CA GLU A 283 5.03 -16.47 16.77
C GLU A 283 6.20 -15.48 16.53
N LEU A 284 7.21 -15.52 17.40
CA LEU A 284 8.37 -14.63 17.31
C LEU A 284 9.29 -14.91 16.13
N ASN A 285 9.22 -16.09 15.52
CA ASN A 285 10.03 -16.45 14.36
C ASN A 285 9.79 -15.54 13.14
N ASN A 286 8.58 -14.97 13.03
CA ASN A 286 8.19 -14.08 11.95
C ASN A 286 7.98 -12.64 12.41
N PHE A 287 8.51 -12.28 13.57
CA PHE A 287 8.41 -10.96 14.17
C PHE A 287 9.75 -10.24 14.13
N ARG A 288 9.73 -9.00 13.65
CA ARG A 288 10.92 -8.17 13.59
C ARG A 288 10.59 -6.73 13.98
N VAL A 289 11.40 -6.15 14.86
CA VAL A 289 11.41 -4.71 15.06
C VAL A 289 12.23 -4.06 13.96
N VAL A 290 11.59 -3.21 13.18
CA VAL A 290 12.18 -2.52 12.02
C VAL A 290 12.83 -1.22 12.45
N GLY A 291 12.18 -0.49 13.36
CA GLY A 291 12.69 0.78 13.84
C GLY A 291 12.02 1.23 15.11
N ILE A 292 12.73 2.11 15.81
CA ILE A 292 12.29 2.75 17.04
C ILE A 292 11.85 4.16 16.68
N PHE A 293 10.68 4.56 17.14
CA PHE A 293 10.12 5.89 16.92
C PHE A 293 10.93 6.95 17.68
N GLU A 294 11.29 8.02 17.00
CA GLU A 294 12.00 9.14 17.58
C GLU A 294 11.08 10.35 17.79
N LYS A 295 10.37 10.75 16.75
CA LYS A 295 9.44 11.90 16.81
C LYS A 295 8.52 12.00 15.62
N VAL A 296 7.42 12.70 15.79
CA VAL A 296 6.57 13.20 14.71
C VAL A 296 7.27 14.39 14.04
N ILE A 297 7.27 14.39 12.72
CA ILE A 297 7.82 15.48 11.91
C ILE A 297 6.76 16.56 11.76
N GLN A 298 7.01 17.70 12.37
CA GLN A 298 6.16 18.88 12.18
C GLN A 298 6.42 19.48 10.81
N GLN A 299 5.36 19.67 10.05
CA GLN A 299 5.43 20.48 8.83
C GLN A 299 5.57 21.96 9.23
N LYS A 300 6.42 22.71 8.51
CA LYS A 300 6.39 24.15 8.66
C LYS A 300 4.97 24.64 8.31
N PRO A 301 4.36 25.45 9.13
CA PRO A 301 3.15 26.16 8.69
C PRO A 301 3.49 26.94 7.41
N LYS A 302 2.63 26.78 6.40
CA LYS A 302 2.73 27.55 5.13
C LYS A 302 2.57 29.03 5.37
#